data_f99b4c9743cbef9043990622e3aeaeb7
#
_entry.id   f99b4c9743cbef9043990622e3aeaeb7
#
_cell.length_a   1.000
_cell.length_b   1.000
_cell.length_c   1.000
_cell.angle_alpha   90.00
_cell.angle_beta   90.00
_cell.angle_gamma   90.00
#
_symmetry.space_group_name_H-M   'P 1'
#
loop_
_entity.id
_entity.type
_entity.pdbx_description
1 polymer ?
#
loop_
_entity_poly.entity_id
_entity_poly.type
_entity_poly.pdbx_seq_one_letter_code
_entity_poly.pdbx_strand_id
1 'polypeptide(L)'
;GEQIDAYLISEDQYGEPIDPPFINWEEPINWYGEEEKTILEDLYYPEHERFFRHRDIDTRKLVYDYFWIDYKQAAQKFTFENEARRHYNYKTGQYDGEIFNLEGKRIPIKDRSSFIMHDKVHVYPDTLCWIGDFSYSYNEPMTSMYFWSPSYDNYPVVGVTWKQASAFCIWRTQLLNNYLQSVGQSFEQEFRLPIEGEWEYAARGGNDLAVYSWGGPYTRNDKGCFLANFNPLRG
;
A
#
# COMPACT_ATOMS: atom_id res chain seq x y z
N GLY A 1 -20.22 17.42 12.07
CA GLY A 1 -21.26 16.47 11.67
C GLY A 1 -21.61 16.66 10.22
N GLU A 2 -22.46 17.62 9.86
CA GLU A 2 -23.07 17.73 8.52
C GLU A 2 -22.10 17.95 7.35
N GLN A 3 -20.90 18.44 7.59
CA GLN A 3 -19.94 18.71 6.50
C GLN A 3 -18.98 17.55 6.23
N ILE A 4 -18.77 16.67 7.19
CA ILE A 4 -18.04 15.43 6.94
C ILE A 4 -18.86 14.53 6.01
N ASP A 5 -20.18 14.62 6.10
CA ASP A 5 -21.10 13.82 5.27
C ASP A 5 -20.97 14.14 3.77
N ALA A 6 -20.54 15.35 3.39
CA ALA A 6 -20.26 15.70 1.99
C ALA A 6 -19.10 14.90 1.38
N TYR A 7 -18.16 14.44 2.21
CA TYR A 7 -17.00 13.63 1.79
C TYR A 7 -17.24 12.12 1.90
N LEU A 8 -18.47 11.72 2.26
CA LEU A 8 -18.83 10.32 2.41
C LEU A 8 -20.07 10.00 1.56
N ILE A 9 -20.02 8.87 0.90
CA ILE A 9 -21.18 8.28 0.21
C ILE A 9 -21.77 7.27 1.20
N SER A 10 -22.87 7.64 1.83
CA SER A 10 -23.57 6.86 2.85
C SER A 10 -24.79 6.09 2.31
N GLU A 11 -25.22 6.40 1.08
CA GLU A 11 -26.36 5.76 0.44
C GLU A 11 -25.99 5.28 -0.98
N ASP A 12 -26.59 4.18 -1.40
CA ASP A 12 -26.43 3.68 -2.76
C ASP A 12 -27.37 4.42 -3.76
N GLN A 13 -27.31 4.04 -5.03
CA GLN A 13 -28.14 4.64 -6.08
C GLN A 13 -29.66 4.39 -5.89
N TYR A 14 -30.05 3.54 -4.94
CA TYR A 14 -31.43 3.21 -4.61
C TYR A 14 -31.89 3.83 -3.29
N GLY A 15 -31.00 4.57 -2.59
CA GLY A 15 -31.26 5.18 -1.29
C GLY A 15 -31.11 4.22 -0.12
N GLU A 16 -30.49 3.05 -0.33
CA GLU A 16 -30.20 2.12 0.75
C GLU A 16 -28.89 2.52 1.47
N PRO A 17 -28.85 2.46 2.81
CA PRO A 17 -27.67 2.87 3.56
C PRO A 17 -26.49 1.92 3.33
N ILE A 18 -25.32 2.50 3.12
CA ILE A 18 -24.03 1.80 2.99
C ILE A 18 -23.27 1.87 4.33
N ASP A 19 -22.99 0.72 4.92
CA ASP A 19 -22.22 0.65 6.18
C ASP A 19 -21.03 -0.33 6.03
N PRO A 20 -19.77 0.16 6.17
CA PRO A 20 -19.36 1.55 6.37
C PRO A 20 -19.49 2.42 5.11
N PRO A 21 -19.70 3.73 5.25
CA PRO A 21 -19.80 4.65 4.11
C PRO A 21 -18.47 4.73 3.35
N PHE A 22 -18.54 5.01 2.05
CA PHE A 22 -17.36 5.18 1.20
C PHE A 22 -16.91 6.64 1.14
N ILE A 23 -15.60 6.85 0.90
CA ILE A 23 -15.08 8.19 0.65
C ILE A 23 -15.54 8.65 -0.74
N ASN A 24 -16.14 9.84 -0.80
CA ASN A 24 -16.46 10.53 -2.03
C ASN A 24 -15.18 11.16 -2.62
N TRP A 25 -14.57 10.49 -3.57
CA TRP A 25 -13.35 10.97 -4.25
C TRP A 25 -13.62 12.05 -5.30
N GLU A 26 -14.88 12.30 -5.65
CA GLU A 26 -15.26 13.34 -6.60
C GLU A 26 -15.31 14.71 -5.94
N GLU A 27 -15.50 14.75 -4.61
CA GLU A 27 -15.56 16.00 -3.85
C GLU A 27 -14.16 16.36 -3.34
N PRO A 28 -13.52 17.42 -3.89
CA PRO A 28 -12.19 17.83 -3.47
C PRO A 28 -12.25 18.44 -2.06
N ILE A 29 -11.28 18.08 -1.21
CA ILE A 29 -11.17 18.68 0.12
C ILE A 29 -10.93 20.18 -0.01
N ASN A 30 -11.81 20.97 0.59
CA ASN A 30 -11.66 22.42 0.66
C ASN A 30 -10.67 22.82 1.75
N TRP A 31 -9.39 22.83 1.45
CA TRP A 31 -8.31 23.16 2.39
C TRP A 31 -8.41 24.58 2.99
N TYR A 32 -9.23 25.45 2.43
CA TYR A 32 -9.38 26.84 2.82
C TYR A 32 -10.73 27.14 3.48
N GLY A 33 -11.64 26.18 3.56
CA GLY A 33 -12.91 26.30 4.27
C GLY A 33 -12.68 26.50 5.77
N GLU A 34 -13.49 27.35 6.41
CA GLU A 34 -13.30 27.66 7.84
C GLU A 34 -13.59 26.45 8.74
N GLU A 35 -14.47 25.56 8.32
CA GLU A 35 -14.83 24.37 9.08
C GLU A 35 -13.83 23.24 8.84
N GLU A 36 -13.49 22.97 7.59
CA GLU A 36 -12.43 22.03 7.22
C GLU A 36 -11.09 22.43 7.82
N LYS A 37 -10.79 23.72 7.85
CA LYS A 37 -9.58 24.27 8.46
C LYS A 37 -9.46 23.91 9.94
N THR A 38 -10.56 23.90 10.68
CA THR A 38 -10.57 23.50 12.08
C THR A 38 -10.29 22.00 12.24
N ILE A 39 -10.88 21.16 11.39
CA ILE A 39 -10.69 19.70 11.40
C ILE A 39 -9.28 19.35 10.92
N LEU A 40 -8.82 20.03 9.86
CA LEU A 40 -7.52 19.77 9.24
C LEU A 40 -6.35 20.36 10.06
N GLU A 41 -6.60 21.27 11.04
CA GLU A 41 -5.53 21.82 11.86
C GLU A 41 -4.75 20.72 12.60
N ASP A 42 -5.45 19.66 13.00
CA ASP A 42 -4.82 18.50 13.65
C ASP A 42 -3.86 17.73 12.73
N LEU A 43 -3.95 17.89 11.42
CA LEU A 43 -3.03 17.25 10.47
C LEU A 43 -1.71 18.00 10.30
N TYR A 44 -1.64 19.26 10.71
CA TYR A 44 -0.44 20.06 10.56
C TYR A 44 0.52 19.90 11.74
N TYR A 45 1.78 20.24 11.50
CA TYR A 45 2.74 20.38 12.60
C TYR A 45 2.27 21.43 13.62
N PRO A 46 2.47 21.19 14.92
CA PRO A 46 2.17 22.18 15.94
C PRO A 46 3.04 23.43 15.74
N GLU A 47 2.56 24.61 16.15
CA GLU A 47 3.23 25.88 15.86
C GLU A 47 4.72 25.92 16.24
N HIS A 48 5.10 25.28 17.33
CA HIS A 48 6.47 25.25 17.83
C HIS A 48 7.42 24.38 17.01
N GLU A 49 6.89 23.49 16.15
CA GLU A 49 7.66 22.64 15.24
C GLU A 49 7.68 23.18 13.80
N ARG A 50 6.89 24.25 13.51
CA ARG A 50 6.77 24.79 12.16
C ARG A 50 8.02 25.55 11.74
N PHE A 51 8.54 25.22 10.57
CA PHE A 51 9.65 25.96 9.97
C PHE A 51 9.13 27.27 9.35
N PHE A 52 9.66 28.42 9.74
CA PHE A 52 9.23 29.75 9.28
C PHE A 52 7.72 30.00 9.32
N ARG A 53 7.00 29.44 10.28
CA ARG A 53 5.52 29.50 10.38
C ARG A 53 4.77 28.91 9.18
N HIS A 54 5.44 28.13 8.34
CA HIS A 54 4.80 27.40 7.26
C HIS A 54 3.88 26.31 7.82
N ARG A 55 2.69 26.18 7.25
CA ARG A 55 1.74 25.13 7.63
C ARG A 55 2.01 23.90 6.75
N ASP A 56 2.84 23.02 7.25
CA ASP A 56 3.16 21.76 6.58
C ASP A 56 2.42 20.61 7.28
N ILE A 57 1.95 19.65 6.48
CA ILE A 57 1.28 18.45 7.00
C ILE A 57 2.27 17.62 7.81
N ASP A 58 1.88 17.25 9.04
CA ASP A 58 2.65 16.33 9.87
C ASP A 58 2.55 14.90 9.30
N THR A 59 3.55 14.51 8.55
CA THR A 59 3.62 13.20 7.89
C THR A 59 3.55 12.03 8.87
N ARG A 60 3.88 12.24 10.15
CA ARG A 60 3.77 11.23 11.22
C ARG A 60 2.32 10.84 11.51
N LYS A 61 1.36 11.73 11.19
CA LYS A 61 -0.07 11.52 11.39
C LYS A 61 -0.76 10.85 10.21
N LEU A 62 -0.07 10.77 9.06
CA LEU A 62 -0.62 10.11 7.88
C LEU A 62 -0.55 8.60 8.04
N VAL A 63 -1.60 8.04 8.65
CA VAL A 63 -1.73 6.60 8.90
C VAL A 63 -2.91 6.07 8.09
N TYR A 64 -2.65 5.08 7.26
CA TYR A 64 -3.68 4.35 6.56
C TYR A 64 -4.13 3.16 7.41
N ASP A 65 -5.40 3.17 7.75
CA ASP A 65 -6.10 2.12 8.49
C ASP A 65 -6.84 1.27 7.46
N TYR A 66 -6.54 -0.01 7.37
CA TYR A 66 -7.05 -0.88 6.32
C TYR A 66 -7.34 -2.29 6.78
N PHE A 67 -8.21 -2.93 6.06
CA PHE A 67 -8.56 -4.33 6.29
C PHE A 67 -8.55 -5.09 4.97
N TRP A 68 -8.31 -6.40 5.07
CA TRP A 68 -8.36 -7.33 3.93
C TRP A 68 -8.81 -8.70 4.40
N ILE A 69 -9.27 -9.52 3.47
CA ILE A 69 -9.63 -10.89 3.75
C ILE A 69 -8.40 -11.78 3.56
N ASP A 70 -8.00 -12.52 4.59
CA ASP A 70 -6.96 -13.53 4.47
C ASP A 70 -7.50 -14.78 3.77
N TYR A 71 -7.59 -14.70 2.44
CA TYR A 71 -8.04 -15.81 1.61
C TYR A 71 -7.16 -17.06 1.77
N LYS A 72 -5.88 -16.88 2.11
CA LYS A 72 -4.95 -17.99 2.29
C LYS A 72 -5.35 -18.84 3.48
N GLN A 73 -5.70 -18.23 4.59
CA GLN A 73 -6.22 -18.93 5.76
C GLN A 73 -7.66 -19.40 5.54
N ALA A 74 -8.49 -18.59 4.90
CA ALA A 74 -9.88 -18.93 4.61
C ALA A 74 -10.01 -20.15 3.67
N ALA A 75 -9.11 -20.28 2.69
CA ALA A 75 -9.11 -21.38 1.72
C ALA A 75 -8.40 -22.64 2.21
N GLN A 76 -7.75 -22.63 3.37
CA GLN A 76 -7.07 -23.83 3.89
C GLN A 76 -8.07 -24.93 4.19
N LYS A 77 -7.97 -26.00 3.40
CA LYS A 77 -8.72 -27.23 3.63
C LYS A 77 -8.07 -28.04 4.76
N PHE A 78 -8.89 -28.92 5.35
CA PHE A 78 -8.43 -29.92 6.31
C PHE A 78 -7.24 -30.72 5.73
N THR A 79 -6.14 -30.79 6.46
CA THR A 79 -5.06 -31.73 6.23
C THR A 79 -5.18 -32.89 7.20
N PHE A 80 -4.93 -34.12 6.78
CA PHE A 80 -5.06 -35.33 7.58
C PHE A 80 -4.24 -35.31 8.90
N GLU A 81 -3.22 -34.48 8.95
CA GLU A 81 -2.33 -34.36 10.13
C GLU A 81 -2.85 -33.36 11.17
N ASN A 82 -3.85 -32.55 10.84
CA ASN A 82 -4.42 -31.54 11.72
C ASN A 82 -5.92 -31.80 11.85
N GLU A 83 -6.36 -32.37 12.95
CA GLU A 83 -7.78 -32.57 13.28
C GLU A 83 -8.57 -31.25 13.43
N ALA A 84 -7.88 -30.13 13.52
CA ALA A 84 -8.47 -28.80 13.62
C ALA A 84 -9.08 -28.37 12.28
N ARG A 85 -10.35 -28.58 12.10
CA ARG A 85 -11.12 -28.05 10.96
C ARG A 85 -11.22 -26.55 11.08
N ARG A 86 -10.80 -25.84 10.03
CA ARG A 86 -10.88 -24.38 9.97
C ARG A 86 -12.13 -23.88 9.26
N HIS A 87 -13.10 -24.75 9.05
CA HIS A 87 -14.29 -24.48 8.25
C HIS A 87 -15.57 -24.69 9.04
N TYR A 88 -16.64 -24.12 8.47
CA TYR A 88 -17.99 -24.30 8.98
C TYR A 88 -18.37 -25.78 9.03
N ASN A 89 -18.70 -26.24 10.20
CA ASN A 89 -19.18 -27.61 10.44
C ASN A 89 -20.70 -27.65 10.27
N TYR A 90 -21.15 -28.17 9.13
CA TYR A 90 -22.58 -28.26 8.80
C TYR A 90 -23.41 -29.12 9.79
N LYS A 91 -22.77 -29.99 10.60
CA LYS A 91 -23.46 -30.81 11.59
C LYS A 91 -23.73 -30.06 12.89
N THR A 92 -22.79 -29.20 13.30
CA THR A 92 -22.88 -28.46 14.57
C THR A 92 -23.38 -27.02 14.36
N GLY A 93 -23.34 -26.51 13.13
CA GLY A 93 -23.68 -25.12 12.78
C GLY A 93 -22.64 -24.11 13.28
N GLN A 94 -21.43 -24.56 13.59
CA GLN A 94 -20.35 -23.71 14.12
C GLN A 94 -19.09 -23.81 13.27
N TYR A 95 -18.21 -22.83 13.43
CA TYR A 95 -16.86 -22.88 12.88
C TYR A 95 -15.95 -23.63 13.86
N ASP A 96 -15.21 -24.59 13.33
CA ASP A 96 -14.21 -25.32 14.07
C ASP A 96 -12.81 -24.89 13.62
N GLY A 97 -11.88 -24.74 14.57
CA GLY A 97 -10.49 -24.51 14.30
C GLY A 97 -9.97 -23.14 14.71
N GLU A 98 -8.74 -22.87 14.32
CA GLU A 98 -8.00 -21.68 14.70
C GLU A 98 -7.36 -21.04 13.45
N ILE A 99 -7.18 -19.72 13.51
CA ILE A 99 -6.43 -18.94 12.54
C ILE A 99 -5.28 -18.21 13.24
N PHE A 100 -4.30 -17.76 12.45
CA PHE A 100 -3.25 -16.89 12.94
C PHE A 100 -3.66 -15.42 12.76
N ASN A 101 -3.56 -14.65 13.84
CA ASN A 101 -3.65 -13.19 13.74
C ASN A 101 -2.33 -12.60 13.21
N LEU A 102 -2.28 -11.28 13.04
CA LEU A 102 -1.09 -10.56 12.56
C LEU A 102 0.14 -10.71 13.47
N GLU A 103 -0.06 -11.00 14.75
CA GLU A 103 1.00 -11.25 15.71
C GLU A 103 1.51 -12.70 15.70
N GLY A 104 0.94 -13.54 14.83
CA GLY A 104 1.26 -14.98 14.76
C GLY A 104 0.65 -15.82 15.90
N LYS A 105 -0.29 -15.26 16.67
CA LYS A 105 -1.02 -16.01 17.71
C LYS A 105 -2.20 -16.73 17.10
N ARG A 106 -2.48 -17.92 17.59
CA ARG A 106 -3.66 -18.67 17.23
C ARG A 106 -4.89 -18.12 17.95
N ILE A 107 -5.93 -17.84 17.20
CA ILE A 107 -7.23 -17.41 17.69
C ILE A 107 -8.33 -18.32 17.14
N PRO A 108 -9.36 -18.64 17.93
CA PRO A 108 -10.46 -19.49 17.45
C PRO A 108 -11.28 -18.76 16.37
N ILE A 109 -11.74 -19.52 15.39
CA ILE A 109 -12.65 -19.02 14.37
C ILE A 109 -14.05 -18.94 14.99
N LYS A 110 -14.64 -17.76 15.03
CA LYS A 110 -16.00 -17.53 15.51
C LYS A 110 -17.01 -17.55 14.36
N ASP A 111 -16.68 -16.85 13.31
CA ASP A 111 -17.50 -16.68 12.11
C ASP A 111 -16.63 -16.29 10.91
N ARG A 112 -17.25 -15.91 9.81
CA ARG A 112 -16.53 -15.46 8.59
C ARG A 112 -15.71 -14.20 8.82
N SER A 113 -16.09 -13.33 9.73
CA SER A 113 -15.37 -12.09 10.03
C SER A 113 -14.00 -12.35 10.65
N SER A 114 -13.80 -13.54 11.25
CA SER A 114 -12.51 -13.96 11.80
C SER A 114 -11.38 -13.98 10.77
N PHE A 115 -11.68 -14.07 9.46
CA PHE A 115 -10.71 -14.02 8.37
C PHE A 115 -10.41 -12.59 7.89
N ILE A 116 -11.09 -11.59 8.44
CA ILE A 116 -10.82 -10.18 8.13
C ILE A 116 -9.67 -9.73 9.01
N MET A 117 -8.55 -9.44 8.37
CA MET A 117 -7.38 -8.86 9.02
C MET A 117 -7.46 -7.35 8.98
N HIS A 118 -7.04 -6.70 10.05
CA HIS A 118 -7.05 -5.26 10.21
C HIS A 118 -5.67 -4.78 10.64
N ASP A 119 -5.13 -3.77 9.97
CA ASP A 119 -3.80 -3.23 10.28
C ASP A 119 -3.70 -1.75 9.94
N LYS A 120 -2.64 -1.12 10.47
CA LYS A 120 -2.33 0.29 10.25
C LYS A 120 -0.90 0.44 9.75
N VAL A 121 -0.71 1.37 8.83
CA VAL A 121 0.60 1.67 8.28
C VAL A 121 0.79 3.17 8.10
N HIS A 122 1.97 3.69 8.43
CA HIS A 122 2.34 5.05 8.07
C HIS A 122 2.50 5.11 6.55
N VAL A 123 1.82 6.08 5.92
CA VAL A 123 1.80 6.18 4.45
C VAL A 123 3.09 6.79 3.93
N TYR A 124 3.65 7.75 4.66
CA TYR A 124 4.78 8.52 4.18
C TYR A 124 6.05 7.68 4.11
N PRO A 125 6.82 7.73 3.00
CA PRO A 125 8.05 6.98 2.85
C PRO A 125 9.16 7.50 3.76
N ASP A 126 10.19 6.70 3.99
CA ASP A 126 11.42 7.16 4.63
C ASP A 126 12.21 8.04 3.67
N THR A 127 12.13 9.35 3.88
CA THR A 127 12.82 10.36 3.06
C THR A 127 14.33 10.42 3.28
N LEU A 128 14.82 9.74 4.32
CA LEU A 128 16.24 9.68 4.66
C LEU A 128 16.92 8.40 4.18
N CYS A 129 16.21 7.54 3.46
CA CYS A 129 16.68 6.21 3.04
C CYS A 129 18.00 6.26 2.25
N TRP A 130 18.25 7.31 1.49
CA TRP A 130 19.51 7.46 0.74
C TRP A 130 20.61 8.22 1.49
N ILE A 131 20.24 9.05 2.47
CA ILE A 131 21.21 9.82 3.23
C ILE A 131 22.10 8.90 4.07
N GLY A 132 21.52 7.84 4.65
CA GLY A 132 22.25 6.85 5.43
C GLY A 132 23.28 6.09 4.60
N ASP A 133 22.89 5.63 3.41
CA ASP A 133 23.73 4.81 2.55
C ASP A 133 24.74 5.63 1.74
N PHE A 134 24.42 6.88 1.44
CA PHE A 134 25.23 7.79 0.61
C PHE A 134 25.71 9.03 1.38
N SER A 135 26.03 8.88 2.65
CA SER A 135 26.47 9.99 3.52
C SER A 135 27.74 10.72 3.00
N TYR A 136 28.51 10.10 2.12
CA TYR A 136 29.67 10.69 1.44
C TYR A 136 29.36 11.36 0.11
N SER A 137 28.12 11.30 -0.37
CA SER A 137 27.66 11.92 -1.64
C SER A 137 27.35 13.39 -1.42
N TYR A 138 28.34 14.20 -1.14
CA TYR A 138 28.19 15.62 -0.87
C TYR A 138 27.41 16.34 -1.97
N ASN A 139 26.26 16.96 -1.60
CA ASN A 139 25.44 17.80 -2.45
C ASN A 139 24.89 17.11 -3.72
N GLU A 140 24.79 15.80 -3.76
CA GLU A 140 24.11 15.12 -4.84
C GLU A 140 22.61 15.49 -4.81
N PRO A 141 22.06 16.20 -5.83
CA PRO A 141 20.67 16.64 -5.81
C PRO A 141 19.68 15.49 -5.65
N MET A 142 19.98 14.33 -6.26
CA MET A 142 19.15 13.14 -6.17
C MET A 142 19.08 12.60 -4.74
N THR A 143 20.17 12.66 -3.97
CA THR A 143 20.19 12.18 -2.60
C THR A 143 19.45 13.13 -1.65
N SER A 144 19.66 14.44 -1.79
CA SER A 144 19.14 15.43 -0.84
C SER A 144 17.77 15.99 -1.22
N MET A 145 17.41 15.98 -2.51
CA MET A 145 16.24 16.68 -3.05
C MET A 145 15.21 15.78 -3.69
N TYR A 146 15.38 14.46 -3.65
CA TYR A 146 14.51 13.51 -4.35
C TYR A 146 13.02 13.66 -4.00
N PHE A 147 12.71 13.86 -2.72
CA PHE A 147 11.34 14.00 -2.25
C PHE A 147 10.79 15.43 -2.31
N TRP A 148 11.62 16.41 -2.65
CA TRP A 148 11.28 17.83 -2.54
C TRP A 148 11.29 18.57 -3.87
N SER A 149 12.07 18.09 -4.84
CA SER A 149 12.20 18.77 -6.11
C SER A 149 11.19 18.27 -7.12
N PRO A 150 10.42 19.17 -7.76
CA PRO A 150 9.47 18.82 -8.82
C PRO A 150 10.10 18.05 -9.99
N SER A 151 11.43 18.11 -10.13
CA SER A 151 12.15 17.35 -11.17
C SER A 151 12.01 15.83 -11.01
N TYR A 152 11.69 15.36 -9.82
CA TYR A 152 11.55 13.94 -9.50
C TYR A 152 10.10 13.48 -9.30
N ASP A 153 9.10 14.34 -9.55
CA ASP A 153 7.68 14.01 -9.34
C ASP A 153 7.21 12.77 -10.09
N ASN A 154 7.81 12.52 -11.27
CA ASN A 154 7.49 11.37 -12.11
C ASN A 154 8.47 10.19 -11.93
N TYR A 155 9.37 10.26 -10.95
CA TYR A 155 10.29 9.19 -10.65
C TYR A 155 9.65 8.17 -9.69
N PRO A 156 10.15 6.91 -9.66
CA PRO A 156 9.61 5.90 -8.76
C PRO A 156 9.73 6.31 -7.28
N VAL A 157 8.72 5.99 -6.48
CA VAL A 157 8.83 6.17 -5.03
C VAL A 157 9.90 5.25 -4.45
N VAL A 158 10.69 5.77 -3.53
CA VAL A 158 11.73 5.05 -2.78
C VAL A 158 11.49 5.19 -1.28
N GLY A 159 12.20 4.44 -0.44
CA GLY A 159 12.02 4.52 1.01
C GLY A 159 10.72 3.91 1.53
N VAL A 160 10.10 3.02 0.76
CA VAL A 160 8.87 2.31 1.14
C VAL A 160 9.18 0.90 1.62
N THR A 161 8.54 0.49 2.70
CA THR A 161 8.60 -0.87 3.23
C THR A 161 7.69 -1.80 2.45
N TRP A 162 7.93 -3.11 2.55
CA TRP A 162 7.04 -4.13 2.00
C TRP A 162 5.60 -4.00 2.52
N LYS A 163 5.45 -3.65 3.79
CA LYS A 163 4.14 -3.43 4.43
C LYS A 163 3.40 -2.25 3.78
N GLN A 164 4.09 -1.13 3.55
CA GLN A 164 3.52 0.03 2.86
C GLN A 164 3.12 -0.31 1.42
N ALA A 165 3.98 -1.01 0.69
CA ALA A 165 3.69 -1.42 -0.68
C ALA A 165 2.49 -2.39 -0.75
N SER A 166 2.37 -3.32 0.20
CA SER A 166 1.22 -4.22 0.30
C SER A 166 -0.07 -3.49 0.64
N ALA A 167 -0.02 -2.54 1.59
CA ALA A 167 -1.16 -1.69 1.94
C ALA A 167 -1.62 -0.83 0.76
N PHE A 168 -0.67 -0.30 -0.03
CA PHE A 168 -0.98 0.42 -1.26
C PHE A 168 -1.73 -0.46 -2.29
N CYS A 169 -1.36 -1.72 -2.43
CA CYS A 169 -2.08 -2.66 -3.30
C CYS A 169 -3.55 -2.81 -2.87
N ILE A 170 -3.80 -2.93 -1.56
CA ILE A 170 -5.16 -3.03 -1.00
C ILE A 170 -5.94 -1.73 -1.27
N TRP A 171 -5.36 -0.58 -0.96
CA TRP A 171 -5.97 0.72 -1.25
C TRP A 171 -6.32 0.87 -2.73
N ARG A 172 -5.40 0.53 -3.62
CA ARG A 172 -5.63 0.63 -5.06
C ARG A 172 -6.72 -0.31 -5.54
N THR A 173 -6.83 -1.50 -4.97
CA THR A 173 -7.91 -2.44 -5.25
C THR A 173 -9.26 -1.84 -4.86
N GLN A 174 -9.35 -1.29 -3.65
CA GLN A 174 -10.57 -0.66 -3.16
C GLN A 174 -10.97 0.53 -4.04
N LEU A 175 -10.03 1.41 -4.38
CA LEU A 175 -10.27 2.56 -5.23
C LEU A 175 -10.81 2.15 -6.61
N LEU A 176 -10.17 1.16 -7.27
CA LEU A 176 -10.61 0.67 -8.57
C LEU A 176 -12.00 0.03 -8.48
N ASN A 177 -12.23 -0.84 -7.51
CA ASN A 177 -13.50 -1.56 -7.39
C ASN A 177 -14.64 -0.64 -7.01
N ASN A 178 -14.43 0.39 -6.20
CA ASN A 178 -15.43 1.41 -5.94
C ASN A 178 -15.79 2.18 -7.21
N TYR A 179 -14.80 2.56 -8.01
CA TYR A 179 -15.06 3.19 -9.31
C TYR A 179 -15.82 2.26 -10.26
N LEU A 180 -15.40 0.99 -10.39
CA LEU A 180 -16.11 0.03 -11.25
C LEU A 180 -17.56 -0.19 -10.80
N GLN A 181 -17.80 -0.25 -9.50
CA GLN A 181 -19.14 -0.33 -8.93
C GLN A 181 -19.99 0.89 -9.28
N SER A 182 -19.43 2.10 -9.18
CA SER A 182 -20.14 3.34 -9.50
C SER A 182 -20.58 3.43 -10.96
N VAL A 183 -19.84 2.77 -11.87
CA VAL A 183 -20.17 2.71 -13.30
C VAL A 183 -20.88 1.40 -13.70
N GLY A 184 -21.32 0.60 -12.72
CA GLY A 184 -22.07 -0.65 -12.95
C GLY A 184 -21.24 -1.78 -13.60
N GLN A 185 -19.93 -1.77 -13.44
CA GLN A 185 -19.03 -2.81 -13.94
C GLN A 185 -18.70 -3.84 -12.86
N SER A 186 -18.24 -5.02 -13.29
CA SER A 186 -17.82 -6.09 -12.40
C SER A 186 -16.50 -5.72 -11.70
N PHE A 187 -16.32 -6.22 -10.48
CA PHE A 187 -15.07 -6.09 -9.75
C PHE A 187 -13.92 -6.77 -10.49
N GLU A 188 -12.76 -6.11 -10.45
CA GLU A 188 -11.50 -6.67 -10.91
C GLU A 188 -10.76 -7.39 -9.79
N GLN A 189 -9.77 -8.20 -10.19
CA GLN A 189 -8.90 -8.90 -9.25
C GLN A 189 -8.10 -7.92 -8.39
N GLU A 190 -7.79 -8.36 -7.17
CA GLU A 190 -7.00 -7.57 -6.24
C GLU A 190 -5.57 -7.33 -6.77
N PHE A 191 -5.13 -6.08 -6.67
CA PHE A 191 -3.72 -5.75 -6.84
C PHE A 191 -2.91 -6.40 -5.72
N ARG A 192 -1.77 -6.93 -6.07
CA ARG A 192 -0.81 -7.53 -5.13
C ARG A 192 0.61 -7.30 -5.60
N LEU A 193 1.55 -7.45 -4.71
CA LEU A 193 2.95 -7.51 -5.10
C LEU A 193 3.20 -8.77 -5.95
N PRO A 194 4.10 -8.70 -6.95
CA PRO A 194 4.43 -9.85 -7.77
C PRO A 194 5.08 -10.95 -6.94
N ILE A 195 4.81 -12.18 -7.29
CA ILE A 195 5.59 -13.33 -6.80
C ILE A 195 6.95 -13.37 -7.50
N GLU A 196 7.89 -14.14 -6.94
CA GLU A 196 9.26 -14.25 -7.46
C GLU A 196 9.34 -14.51 -8.96
N GLY A 197 8.57 -15.49 -9.46
CA GLY A 197 8.57 -15.82 -10.88
C GLY A 197 8.02 -14.73 -11.79
N GLU A 198 6.99 -14.00 -11.36
CA GLU A 198 6.44 -12.85 -12.09
C GLU A 198 7.45 -11.69 -12.12
N TRP A 199 8.09 -11.44 -10.98
CA TRP A 199 9.11 -10.41 -10.88
C TRP A 199 10.32 -10.73 -11.77
N GLU A 200 10.81 -11.97 -11.72
CA GLU A 200 11.92 -12.43 -12.55
C GLU A 200 11.58 -12.33 -14.04
N TYR A 201 10.39 -12.79 -14.43
CA TYR A 201 9.92 -12.70 -15.82
C TYR A 201 9.88 -11.24 -16.31
N ALA A 202 9.31 -10.35 -15.51
CA ALA A 202 9.27 -8.93 -15.84
C ALA A 202 10.66 -8.30 -15.92
N ALA A 203 11.56 -8.63 -14.99
CA ALA A 203 12.93 -8.14 -14.98
C ALA A 203 13.74 -8.62 -16.18
N ARG A 204 13.49 -9.83 -16.65
CA ARG A 204 14.16 -10.40 -17.84
C ARG A 204 13.63 -9.85 -19.15
N GLY A 205 12.45 -9.23 -19.18
CA GLY A 205 11.88 -8.66 -20.40
C GLY A 205 11.67 -9.68 -21.54
N GLY A 206 11.39 -10.96 -21.21
CA GLY A 206 11.21 -12.05 -22.17
C GLY A 206 12.50 -12.70 -22.69
N ASN A 207 13.66 -12.31 -22.17
CA ASN A 207 14.95 -12.93 -22.52
C ASN A 207 15.18 -14.19 -21.68
N ASP A 208 14.79 -15.34 -22.18
CA ASP A 208 14.99 -16.62 -21.51
C ASP A 208 16.48 -16.94 -21.35
N LEU A 209 16.84 -17.45 -20.16
CA LEU A 209 18.20 -17.90 -19.83
C LEU A 209 19.31 -16.85 -19.99
N ALA A 210 18.96 -15.60 -20.26
CA ALA A 210 19.96 -14.54 -20.36
C ALA A 210 20.57 -14.21 -18.99
N VAL A 211 21.86 -13.92 -18.97
CA VAL A 211 22.59 -13.52 -17.75
C VAL A 211 22.08 -12.16 -17.24
N TYR A 212 21.76 -11.26 -18.17
CA TYR A 212 21.25 -9.94 -17.88
C TYR A 212 19.97 -9.64 -18.65
N SER A 213 19.17 -8.71 -18.18
CA SER A 213 17.89 -8.32 -18.79
C SER A 213 18.03 -7.78 -20.22
N TRP A 214 19.17 -7.28 -20.60
CA TRP A 214 19.45 -6.82 -21.98
C TRP A 214 19.94 -7.93 -22.92
N GLY A 215 20.01 -9.18 -22.48
CA GLY A 215 20.28 -10.36 -23.31
C GLY A 215 21.76 -10.67 -23.57
N GLY A 216 22.64 -9.71 -23.43
CA GLY A 216 24.09 -9.90 -23.66
C GLY A 216 24.84 -10.30 -22.39
N PRO A 217 26.06 -10.90 -22.50
CA PRO A 217 26.87 -11.30 -21.35
C PRO A 217 27.69 -10.16 -20.75
N TYR A 218 27.71 -8.99 -21.39
CA TYR A 218 28.54 -7.86 -20.98
C TYR A 218 27.76 -6.83 -20.21
N THR A 219 28.39 -6.17 -19.25
CA THR A 219 27.81 -5.07 -18.46
C THR A 219 27.95 -3.70 -19.13
N ARG A 220 28.66 -3.66 -20.26
CA ARG A 220 28.90 -2.44 -21.05
C ARG A 220 28.50 -2.66 -22.52
N ASN A 221 28.05 -1.57 -23.15
CA ASN A 221 27.85 -1.54 -24.60
C ASN A 221 29.16 -1.35 -25.36
N ASP A 222 29.10 -1.35 -26.69
CA ASP A 222 30.26 -1.17 -27.58
C ASP A 222 30.96 0.20 -27.40
N LYS A 223 30.25 1.17 -26.83
CA LYS A 223 30.80 2.52 -26.51
C LYS A 223 31.41 2.57 -25.11
N GLY A 224 31.44 1.46 -24.37
CA GLY A 224 31.98 1.40 -23.02
C GLY A 224 31.02 1.91 -21.91
N CYS A 225 29.79 2.32 -22.25
CA CYS A 225 28.81 2.77 -21.28
C CYS A 225 28.20 1.59 -20.52
N PHE A 226 27.99 1.73 -19.21
CA PHE A 226 27.26 0.75 -18.43
C PHE A 226 25.80 0.63 -18.86
N LEU A 227 25.29 -0.60 -18.91
CA LEU A 227 23.92 -0.91 -19.32
C LEU A 227 22.93 -0.95 -18.16
N ALA A 228 23.40 -0.86 -16.93
CA ALA A 228 22.59 -0.80 -15.74
C ALA A 228 23.25 0.06 -14.66
N ASN A 229 22.45 0.48 -13.70
CA ASN A 229 22.92 1.13 -12.49
C ASN A 229 23.31 0.03 -11.46
N PHE A 230 24.58 -0.21 -11.30
CA PHE A 230 25.13 -1.14 -10.32
C PHE A 230 26.46 -0.59 -9.76
N ASN A 231 26.86 -1.10 -8.62
CA ASN A 231 28.13 -0.73 -8.03
C ASN A 231 29.28 -1.55 -8.70
N PRO A 232 30.04 -0.96 -9.63
CA PRO A 232 31.14 -1.69 -10.25
C PRO A 232 32.23 -1.90 -9.21
N LEU A 233 32.72 -3.13 -9.11
CA LEU A 233 33.96 -3.40 -8.35
C LEU A 233 35.04 -2.50 -8.92
N ARG A 234 35.58 -1.61 -8.11
CA ARG A 234 36.77 -0.84 -8.45
C ARG A 234 37.92 -1.83 -8.50
N GLY A 235 38.35 -2.15 -9.71
CA GLY A 235 39.61 -2.85 -9.96
C GLY A 235 40.78 -1.95 -9.68
#